data_97a32a150cedecdded296ee389f5079e
#
_entry.id   97a32a150cedecdded296ee389f5079e
#
_cell.length_a   1.000
_cell.length_b   1.000
_cell.length_c   1.000
_cell.angle_alpha   90.00
_cell.angle_beta   90.00
_cell.angle_gamma   90.00
#
_symmetry.space_group_name_H-M   'P 1'
#
loop_
_entity.id
_entity.type
_entity.pdbx_description
1 polymer ?
#
loop_
_entity_poly.entity_id
_entity_poly.type
_entity_poly.pdbx_seq_one_letter_code
_entity_poly.pdbx_strand_id
1 'polypeptide(L)'
;MDQWNLAKSLAFYKARFADASHFTFVFVGSFTPESIKPLVETYIAGLPATRTHETWRDLDIAPSAGVIEKTIEKGIAPKSQVAIVFSGPFEYDDAHKLALRTMSLVLQSRLLDAIREELGGTYSITATPDANKFPRSQYRVRIDWTCDPARTATLVQRVFEEIGFLKSTRLSPDQMARLRGALLREFEANSQDNGYLLDEIARRYANGDAADVAAVANVPERIGALTADAIQLAAQTYLNTGNYVKVTLMPESK
;
A
#
# COMPACT_ATOMS: atom_id res chain seq x y z
N MET A 1 14.55 22.40 14.20
CA MET A 1 13.54 22.34 15.29
C MET A 1 13.28 23.69 15.95
N ASP A 2 14.11 24.68 15.69
CA ASP A 2 14.09 25.99 16.37
C ASP A 2 12.86 26.88 16.08
N GLN A 3 12.01 26.49 15.15
CA GLN A 3 10.76 27.19 14.80
C GLN A 3 9.49 26.50 15.31
N TRP A 4 9.61 25.37 16.02
CA TRP A 4 8.45 24.69 16.57
C TRP A 4 7.87 25.44 17.76
N ASN A 5 6.56 25.65 17.76
CA ASN A 5 5.86 26.39 18.81
C ASN A 5 4.70 25.54 19.36
N LEU A 6 4.84 25.10 20.61
CA LEU A 6 3.86 24.25 21.28
C LEU A 6 2.46 24.88 21.32
N ALA A 7 2.37 26.19 21.63
CA ALA A 7 1.08 26.87 21.72
C ALA A 7 0.36 26.89 20.38
N LYS A 8 1.08 27.13 19.25
CA LYS A 8 0.51 27.04 17.90
C LYS A 8 0.08 25.64 17.56
N SER A 9 0.88 24.62 17.89
CA SER A 9 0.54 23.21 17.65
C SER A 9 -0.71 22.81 18.44
N LEU A 10 -0.80 23.19 19.70
CA LEU A 10 -1.96 22.91 20.54
C LEU A 10 -3.22 23.64 20.05
N ALA A 11 -3.10 24.90 19.63
CA ALA A 11 -4.21 25.67 19.09
C ALA A 11 -4.72 25.02 17.79
N PHE A 12 -3.81 24.61 16.90
CA PHE A 12 -4.17 23.89 15.67
C PHE A 12 -4.86 22.58 15.96
N TYR A 13 -4.31 21.77 16.88
CA TYR A 13 -4.93 20.51 17.29
C TYR A 13 -6.36 20.74 17.81
N LYS A 14 -6.53 21.66 18.75
CA LYS A 14 -7.86 21.99 19.31
C LYS A 14 -8.84 22.43 18.24
N ALA A 15 -8.40 23.25 17.26
CA ALA A 15 -9.26 23.68 16.16
C ALA A 15 -9.69 22.54 15.24
N ARG A 16 -8.81 21.55 14.99
CA ARG A 16 -9.13 20.39 14.12
C ARG A 16 -10.00 19.34 14.81
N PHE A 17 -9.89 19.21 16.12
CA PHE A 17 -10.59 18.19 16.90
C PHE A 17 -11.75 18.74 17.76
N ALA A 18 -12.16 19.99 17.53
CA ALA A 18 -13.22 20.63 18.32
C ALA A 18 -14.65 20.19 17.96
N ASP A 19 -14.85 19.65 16.76
CA ASP A 19 -16.17 19.31 16.23
C ASP A 19 -16.29 17.80 15.98
N ALA A 20 -17.01 17.11 16.87
CA ALA A 20 -17.22 15.67 16.77
C ALA A 20 -18.05 15.25 15.55
N SER A 21 -18.75 16.17 14.88
CA SER A 21 -19.49 15.86 13.65
C SER A 21 -18.56 15.51 12.47
N HIS A 22 -17.27 15.80 12.56
CA HIS A 22 -16.27 15.43 11.56
C HIS A 22 -15.66 14.04 11.79
N PHE A 23 -16.06 13.35 12.86
CA PHE A 23 -15.47 12.05 13.22
C PHE A 23 -16.43 10.90 12.97
N THR A 24 -15.87 9.79 12.56
CA THR A 24 -16.50 8.48 12.57
C THR A 24 -15.86 7.63 13.64
N PHE A 25 -16.64 7.15 14.59
CA PHE A 25 -16.17 6.27 15.66
C PHE A 25 -16.48 4.83 15.30
N VAL A 26 -15.45 4.00 15.20
CA VAL A 26 -15.59 2.58 14.87
C VAL A 26 -15.17 1.75 16.09
N PHE A 27 -16.01 0.83 16.50
CA PHE A 27 -15.77 -0.09 17.62
C PHE A 27 -15.84 -1.52 17.10
N VAL A 28 -14.80 -2.28 17.37
CA VAL A 28 -14.72 -3.71 17.05
C VAL A 28 -14.29 -4.46 18.30
N GLY A 29 -15.04 -5.48 18.70
CA GLY A 29 -14.74 -6.25 19.89
C GLY A 29 -15.92 -7.07 20.39
N SER A 30 -15.75 -7.66 21.57
CA SER A 30 -16.77 -8.51 22.20
C SER A 30 -17.71 -7.65 23.06
N PHE A 31 -18.75 -7.09 22.45
CA PHE A 31 -19.83 -6.34 23.11
C PHE A 31 -21.15 -6.55 22.35
N THR A 32 -22.25 -6.20 23.00
CA THR A 32 -23.56 -6.07 22.32
C THR A 32 -23.92 -4.60 22.15
N PRO A 33 -24.80 -4.24 21.20
CA PRO A 33 -25.29 -2.86 21.07
C PRO A 33 -25.85 -2.31 22.39
N GLU A 34 -26.54 -3.14 23.18
CA GLU A 34 -27.13 -2.78 24.47
C GLU A 34 -26.07 -2.47 25.53
N SER A 35 -24.97 -3.21 25.53
CA SER A 35 -23.89 -3.02 26.52
C SER A 35 -23.00 -1.81 26.21
N ILE A 36 -22.76 -1.52 24.92
CA ILE A 36 -21.91 -0.38 24.54
C ILE A 36 -22.69 0.94 24.49
N LYS A 37 -24.00 0.90 24.21
CA LYS A 37 -24.82 2.11 24.05
C LYS A 37 -24.70 3.11 25.20
N PRO A 38 -24.82 2.74 26.50
CA PRO A 38 -24.68 3.70 27.58
C PRO A 38 -23.31 4.37 27.65
N LEU A 39 -22.25 3.66 27.24
CA LEU A 39 -20.90 4.20 27.20
C LEU A 39 -20.74 5.21 26.04
N VAL A 40 -21.27 4.89 24.86
CA VAL A 40 -21.30 5.80 23.72
C VAL A 40 -22.11 7.06 24.05
N GLU A 41 -23.26 6.92 24.67
CA GLU A 41 -24.10 8.05 25.11
C GLU A 41 -23.37 8.94 26.12
N THR A 42 -22.63 8.35 27.05
CA THR A 42 -21.89 9.09 28.09
C THR A 42 -20.66 9.81 27.52
N TYR A 43 -19.85 9.13 26.71
CA TYR A 43 -18.52 9.60 26.33
C TYR A 43 -18.44 10.21 24.93
N ILE A 44 -19.36 9.86 24.03
CA ILE A 44 -19.32 10.30 22.64
C ILE A 44 -20.48 11.26 22.32
N ALA A 45 -21.70 10.92 22.71
CA ALA A 45 -22.87 11.74 22.37
C ALA A 45 -22.88 13.13 23.01
N GLY A 46 -22.12 13.32 24.10
CA GLY A 46 -21.93 14.61 24.76
C GLY A 46 -20.84 15.50 24.13
N LEU A 47 -20.11 15.01 23.12
CA LEU A 47 -19.07 15.81 22.46
C LEU A 47 -19.67 16.95 21.64
N PRO A 48 -19.01 18.13 21.58
CA PRO A 48 -19.46 19.25 20.76
C PRO A 48 -19.60 18.83 19.29
N ALA A 49 -20.74 19.12 18.67
CA ALA A 49 -21.02 18.84 17.28
C ALA A 49 -21.72 20.03 16.63
N THR A 50 -21.04 20.75 15.77
CA THR A 50 -21.59 21.93 15.06
C THR A 50 -22.22 21.58 13.74
N ARG A 51 -22.04 20.34 13.26
CA ARG A 51 -22.52 19.83 11.96
C ARG A 51 -22.03 20.65 10.78
N THR A 52 -20.84 21.23 10.89
CA THR A 52 -20.16 21.87 9.77
C THR A 52 -19.65 20.79 8.83
N HIS A 53 -19.50 21.13 7.55
CA HIS A 53 -18.95 20.21 6.56
C HIS A 53 -17.59 20.72 6.11
N GLU A 54 -16.55 19.97 6.43
CA GLU A 54 -15.21 20.27 5.91
C GLU A 54 -14.99 19.56 4.57
N THR A 55 -14.31 20.25 3.65
CA THR A 55 -13.91 19.69 2.37
C THR A 55 -12.38 19.71 2.26
N TRP A 56 -11.84 18.70 1.62
CA TRP A 56 -10.44 18.67 1.25
C TRP A 56 -10.21 19.47 -0.04
N ARG A 57 -8.99 19.96 -0.21
CA ARG A 57 -8.56 20.62 -1.44
C ARG A 57 -7.44 19.84 -2.09
N ASP A 58 -7.58 19.47 -3.36
CA ASP A 58 -6.48 18.96 -4.16
C ASP A 58 -5.45 20.07 -4.41
N LEU A 59 -4.23 19.85 -3.97
CA LEU A 59 -3.10 20.78 -4.16
C LEU A 59 -2.35 20.54 -5.47
N ASP A 60 -2.87 19.67 -6.34
CA ASP A 60 -2.28 19.29 -7.62
C ASP A 60 -0.87 18.67 -7.50
N ILE A 61 -0.58 18.05 -6.36
CA ILE A 61 0.67 17.33 -6.15
C ILE A 61 0.53 15.92 -6.74
N ALA A 62 1.20 15.70 -7.87
CA ALA A 62 1.22 14.42 -8.58
C ALA A 62 2.65 13.89 -8.69
N PRO A 63 2.83 12.56 -8.77
CA PRO A 63 4.11 11.97 -9.13
C PRO A 63 4.60 12.48 -10.48
N SER A 64 5.91 12.60 -10.64
CA SER A 64 6.52 12.98 -11.92
C SER A 64 6.17 11.97 -13.00
N ALA A 65 5.90 12.42 -14.21
CA ALA A 65 5.63 11.59 -15.37
C ALA A 65 6.94 11.24 -16.11
N GLY A 66 6.90 10.10 -16.81
CA GLY A 66 8.02 9.59 -17.60
C GLY A 66 9.04 8.79 -16.78
N VAL A 67 10.19 8.53 -17.37
CA VAL A 67 11.29 7.80 -16.74
C VAL A 67 12.26 8.79 -16.12
N ILE A 68 12.42 8.72 -14.80
CA ILE A 68 13.38 9.52 -14.04
C ILE A 68 14.32 8.60 -13.29
N GLU A 69 15.62 8.71 -13.60
CA GLU A 69 16.66 7.96 -12.91
C GLU A 69 17.65 8.93 -12.27
N LYS A 70 17.94 8.74 -11.00
CA LYS A 70 18.88 9.57 -10.25
C LYS A 70 19.78 8.72 -9.39
N THR A 71 21.09 8.97 -9.50
CA THR A 71 22.09 8.43 -8.59
C THR A 71 22.55 9.53 -7.64
N ILE A 72 22.65 9.20 -6.36
CA ILE A 72 23.13 10.08 -5.31
C ILE A 72 24.31 9.36 -4.64
N GLU A 73 25.44 10.02 -4.56
CA GLU A 73 26.61 9.53 -3.83
C GLU A 73 26.63 10.19 -2.46
N LYS A 74 26.42 9.39 -1.41
CA LYS A 74 26.42 9.89 -0.02
C LYS A 74 26.60 8.78 0.98
N GLY A 75 27.43 9.04 2.00
CA GLY A 75 27.71 8.11 3.08
C GLY A 75 28.92 7.22 2.82
N ILE A 76 29.47 6.67 3.89
CA ILE A 76 30.74 5.91 3.87
C ILE A 76 30.54 4.39 3.94
N ALA A 77 29.33 3.93 4.22
CA ALA A 77 29.03 2.50 4.30
C ALA A 77 29.14 1.85 2.91
N PRO A 78 29.82 0.69 2.78
CA PRO A 78 30.00 0.01 1.49
C PRO A 78 28.70 -0.72 1.06
N LYS A 79 27.61 0.04 0.95
CA LYS A 79 26.27 -0.45 0.58
C LYS A 79 25.63 0.53 -0.38
N SER A 80 24.96 0.02 -1.39
CA SER A 80 24.02 0.78 -2.20
C SER A 80 22.58 0.47 -1.80
N GLN A 81 21.70 1.44 -1.97
CA GLN A 81 20.25 1.27 -1.82
C GLN A 81 19.58 1.74 -3.10
N VAL A 82 18.67 0.93 -3.59
CA VAL A 82 17.88 1.24 -4.79
C VAL A 82 16.41 1.24 -4.45
N ALA A 83 15.69 2.24 -4.94
CA ALA A 83 14.24 2.30 -4.92
C ALA A 83 13.72 2.58 -6.34
N ILE A 84 12.80 1.75 -6.81
CA ILE A 84 12.06 1.95 -8.06
C ILE A 84 10.60 2.14 -7.70
N VAL A 85 10.00 3.20 -8.20
CA VAL A 85 8.59 3.54 -7.91
C VAL A 85 7.84 3.69 -9.21
N PHE A 86 6.87 2.82 -9.43
CA PHE A 86 5.84 2.95 -10.47
C PHE A 86 4.63 3.66 -9.87
N SER A 87 4.01 4.55 -10.63
CA SER A 87 2.83 5.28 -10.18
C SER A 87 1.96 5.70 -11.36
N GLY A 88 0.68 5.93 -11.11
CA GLY A 88 -0.27 6.36 -12.13
C GLY A 88 -1.71 6.41 -11.61
N PRO A 89 -2.68 6.74 -12.49
CA PRO A 89 -4.09 6.71 -12.15
C PRO A 89 -4.53 5.28 -11.78
N PHE A 90 -5.52 5.18 -10.89
CA PHE A 90 -6.01 3.90 -10.38
C PHE A 90 -7.53 3.87 -10.35
N GLU A 91 -8.11 2.79 -10.82
CA GLU A 91 -9.53 2.51 -10.59
C GLU A 91 -9.68 1.91 -9.19
N TYR A 92 -10.22 2.74 -8.26
CA TYR A 92 -10.24 2.40 -6.85
C TYR A 92 -11.46 1.56 -6.48
N ASP A 93 -11.36 0.26 -6.70
CA ASP A 93 -12.30 -0.75 -6.27
C ASP A 93 -11.61 -1.98 -5.68
N ASP A 94 -12.38 -2.90 -5.13
CA ASP A 94 -11.82 -4.07 -4.45
C ASP A 94 -11.16 -5.06 -5.41
N ALA A 95 -11.62 -5.16 -6.67
CA ALA A 95 -11.04 -6.06 -7.66
C ALA A 95 -9.65 -5.56 -8.10
N HIS A 96 -9.53 -4.27 -8.43
CA HIS A 96 -8.24 -3.67 -8.81
C HIS A 96 -7.26 -3.64 -7.62
N LYS A 97 -7.73 -3.37 -6.40
CA LYS A 97 -6.88 -3.44 -5.19
C LYS A 97 -6.35 -4.87 -4.97
N LEU A 98 -7.19 -5.88 -5.13
CA LEU A 98 -6.78 -7.28 -5.00
C LEU A 98 -5.78 -7.66 -6.11
N ALA A 99 -6.04 -7.28 -7.35
CA ALA A 99 -5.14 -7.54 -8.46
C ALA A 99 -3.77 -6.86 -8.29
N LEU A 100 -3.74 -5.58 -7.90
CA LEU A 100 -2.52 -4.83 -7.62
C LEU A 100 -1.71 -5.49 -6.48
N ARG A 101 -2.37 -5.83 -5.37
CA ARG A 101 -1.75 -6.50 -4.24
C ARG A 101 -1.18 -7.87 -4.63
N THR A 102 -1.98 -8.67 -5.31
CA THR A 102 -1.59 -10.03 -5.68
C THR A 102 -0.46 -10.03 -6.71
N MET A 103 -0.51 -9.16 -7.70
CA MET A 103 0.59 -8.92 -8.65
C MET A 103 1.89 -8.58 -7.91
N SER A 104 1.84 -7.69 -6.92
CA SER A 104 3.01 -7.29 -6.14
C SER A 104 3.57 -8.42 -5.28
N LEU A 105 2.71 -9.28 -4.69
CA LEU A 105 3.13 -10.48 -3.97
C LEU A 105 3.86 -11.49 -4.88
N VAL A 106 3.32 -11.72 -6.08
CA VAL A 106 3.95 -12.60 -7.08
C VAL A 106 5.28 -12.03 -7.51
N LEU A 107 5.34 -10.72 -7.81
CA LEU A 107 6.59 -10.05 -8.18
C LEU A 107 7.62 -10.18 -7.06
N GLN A 108 7.25 -9.90 -5.80
CA GLN A 108 8.16 -10.01 -4.66
C GLN A 108 8.72 -11.42 -4.50
N SER A 109 7.90 -12.46 -4.62
CA SER A 109 8.36 -13.85 -4.56
C SER A 109 9.41 -14.15 -5.64
N ARG A 110 9.14 -13.75 -6.88
CA ARG A 110 10.07 -13.93 -7.99
C ARG A 110 11.38 -13.17 -7.80
N LEU A 111 11.28 -11.92 -7.34
CA LEU A 111 12.46 -11.09 -7.06
C LEU A 111 13.33 -11.69 -5.94
N LEU A 112 12.71 -12.24 -4.88
CA LEU A 112 13.44 -12.91 -3.82
C LEU A 112 14.19 -14.15 -4.33
N ASP A 113 13.55 -14.96 -5.19
CA ASP A 113 14.18 -16.14 -5.78
C ASP A 113 15.33 -15.73 -6.72
N ALA A 114 15.11 -14.76 -7.60
CA ALA A 114 16.14 -14.24 -8.51
C ALA A 114 17.36 -13.67 -7.77
N ILE A 115 17.16 -12.92 -6.68
CA ILE A 115 18.26 -12.35 -5.88
C ILE A 115 19.03 -13.44 -5.12
N ARG A 116 18.34 -14.47 -4.61
CA ARG A 116 19.00 -15.61 -3.97
C ARG A 116 19.90 -16.37 -4.94
N GLU A 117 19.44 -16.59 -6.17
CA GLU A 117 20.23 -17.22 -7.22
C GLU A 117 21.48 -16.41 -7.58
N GLU A 118 21.32 -15.09 -7.76
CA GLU A 118 22.41 -14.20 -8.20
C GLU A 118 23.44 -13.90 -7.10
N LEU A 119 23.01 -13.76 -5.85
CA LEU A 119 23.87 -13.24 -4.78
C LEU A 119 24.28 -14.28 -3.74
N GLY A 120 23.62 -15.42 -3.69
CA GLY A 120 23.91 -16.47 -2.69
C GLY A 120 23.81 -16.02 -1.24
N GLY A 121 23.10 -14.93 -0.94
CA GLY A 121 23.08 -14.30 0.38
C GLY A 121 21.69 -13.86 0.87
N THR A 122 21.65 -13.34 2.11
CA THR A 122 20.46 -12.90 2.84
C THR A 122 20.05 -11.47 2.49
N TYR A 123 19.93 -11.14 1.23
CA TYR A 123 19.42 -9.84 0.83
C TYR A 123 17.90 -9.87 0.80
N SER A 124 17.27 -8.79 1.26
CA SER A 124 15.83 -8.60 1.18
C SER A 124 15.50 -7.62 0.07
N ILE A 125 14.52 -7.97 -0.75
CA ILE A 125 13.88 -7.06 -1.69
C ILE A 125 12.40 -7.03 -1.36
N THR A 126 11.79 -5.85 -1.43
CA THR A 126 10.36 -5.68 -1.20
C THR A 126 9.69 -5.11 -2.44
N ALA A 127 8.46 -5.51 -2.68
CA ALA A 127 7.58 -4.94 -3.70
C ALA A 127 6.26 -4.57 -3.02
N THR A 128 6.16 -3.31 -2.59
CA THR A 128 5.05 -2.81 -1.77
C THR A 128 4.07 -2.04 -2.64
N PRO A 129 2.82 -2.52 -2.79
CA PRO A 129 1.75 -1.79 -3.44
C PRO A 129 1.08 -0.82 -2.48
N ASP A 130 0.60 0.28 -3.02
CA ASP A 130 -0.22 1.26 -2.33
C ASP A 130 -1.25 1.83 -3.31
N ALA A 131 -2.47 2.08 -2.84
CA ALA A 131 -3.53 2.69 -3.63
C ALA A 131 -4.36 3.63 -2.77
N ASN A 132 -4.51 4.86 -3.23
CA ASN A 132 -5.25 5.91 -2.56
C ASN A 132 -6.44 6.37 -3.41
N LYS A 133 -7.59 6.61 -2.77
CA LYS A 133 -8.77 7.18 -3.44
C LYS A 133 -8.68 8.71 -3.48
N PHE A 134 -8.18 9.33 -2.42
CA PHE A 134 -8.11 10.77 -2.25
C PHE A 134 -6.67 11.27 -2.05
N PRO A 135 -6.35 12.53 -2.45
CA PRO A 135 -7.18 13.50 -3.18
C PRO A 135 -7.44 13.10 -4.63
N ARG A 136 -6.63 12.21 -5.18
CA ARG A 136 -6.76 11.62 -6.52
C ARG A 136 -6.65 10.12 -6.43
N SER A 137 -7.46 9.42 -7.21
CA SER A 137 -7.36 7.97 -7.30
C SER A 137 -6.09 7.58 -8.05
N GLN A 138 -5.12 7.01 -7.32
CA GLN A 138 -3.81 6.67 -7.86
C GLN A 138 -3.22 5.45 -7.16
N TYR A 139 -2.36 4.74 -7.88
CA TYR A 139 -1.55 3.65 -7.33
C TYR A 139 -0.08 4.03 -7.24
N ARG A 140 0.63 3.27 -6.41
CA ARG A 140 2.08 3.23 -6.34
C ARG A 140 2.53 1.80 -6.08
N VAL A 141 3.54 1.34 -6.83
CA VAL A 141 4.27 0.11 -6.53
C VAL A 141 5.72 0.51 -6.30
N ARG A 142 6.21 0.26 -5.09
CA ARG A 142 7.58 0.54 -4.71
C ARG A 142 8.37 -0.77 -4.59
N ILE A 143 9.47 -0.87 -5.33
CA ILE A 143 10.44 -1.96 -5.23
C ILE A 143 11.70 -1.38 -4.63
N ASP A 144 12.17 -1.92 -3.50
CA ASP A 144 13.38 -1.43 -2.87
C ASP A 144 14.23 -2.57 -2.27
N TRP A 145 15.56 -2.37 -2.33
CA TRP A 145 16.54 -3.29 -1.80
C TRP A 145 17.84 -2.60 -1.46
N THR A 146 18.69 -3.30 -0.72
CA THR A 146 20.05 -2.90 -0.40
C THR A 146 21.01 -3.98 -0.89
N CYS A 147 22.14 -3.60 -1.52
CA CYS A 147 23.11 -4.55 -2.03
C CYS A 147 24.54 -3.98 -1.99
N ASP A 148 25.51 -4.82 -2.40
CA ASP A 148 26.86 -4.39 -2.70
C ASP A 148 26.84 -3.40 -3.88
N PRO A 149 27.56 -2.25 -3.80
CA PRO A 149 27.65 -1.29 -4.89
C PRO A 149 28.05 -1.90 -6.24
N ALA A 150 28.95 -2.87 -6.25
CA ALA A 150 29.39 -3.55 -7.47
C ALA A 150 28.28 -4.39 -8.14
N ARG A 151 27.25 -4.77 -7.39
CA ARG A 151 26.12 -5.58 -7.88
C ARG A 151 24.89 -4.76 -8.28
N THR A 152 24.90 -3.45 -8.02
CA THR A 152 23.73 -2.58 -8.21
C THR A 152 23.17 -2.65 -9.62
N ALA A 153 24.01 -2.51 -10.64
CA ALA A 153 23.58 -2.52 -12.04
C ALA A 153 22.97 -3.86 -12.45
N THR A 154 23.61 -4.97 -12.10
CA THR A 154 23.13 -6.34 -12.39
C THR A 154 21.77 -6.60 -11.75
N LEU A 155 21.59 -6.18 -10.49
CA LEU A 155 20.31 -6.38 -9.80
C LEU A 155 19.19 -5.49 -10.37
N VAL A 156 19.50 -4.26 -10.76
CA VAL A 156 18.53 -3.41 -11.45
C VAL A 156 18.07 -4.08 -12.74
N GLN A 157 19.01 -4.59 -13.55
CA GLN A 157 18.66 -5.32 -14.77
C GLN A 157 17.77 -6.53 -14.46
N ARG A 158 18.15 -7.34 -13.48
CA ARG A 158 17.39 -8.54 -13.07
C ARG A 158 15.95 -8.20 -12.61
N VAL A 159 15.78 -7.11 -11.86
CA VAL A 159 14.44 -6.62 -11.47
C VAL A 159 13.58 -6.32 -12.70
N PHE A 160 14.12 -5.63 -13.71
CA PHE A 160 13.37 -5.33 -14.93
C PHE A 160 13.10 -6.58 -15.78
N GLU A 161 13.97 -7.58 -15.78
CA GLU A 161 13.74 -8.87 -16.42
C GLU A 161 12.57 -9.61 -15.77
N GLU A 162 12.50 -9.65 -14.44
CA GLU A 162 11.39 -10.26 -13.71
C GLU A 162 10.05 -9.52 -13.94
N ILE A 163 10.10 -8.20 -14.01
CA ILE A 163 8.94 -7.38 -14.40
C ILE A 163 8.49 -7.75 -15.83
N GLY A 164 9.42 -7.83 -16.77
CA GLY A 164 9.16 -8.22 -18.15
C GLY A 164 8.53 -9.61 -18.26
N PHE A 165 9.04 -10.57 -17.49
CA PHE A 165 8.50 -11.91 -17.41
C PHE A 165 7.05 -11.91 -16.88
N LEU A 166 6.78 -11.21 -15.80
CA LEU A 166 5.44 -11.15 -15.21
C LEU A 166 4.42 -10.48 -16.15
N LYS A 167 4.86 -9.52 -16.96
CA LYS A 167 4.01 -8.87 -17.98
C LYS A 167 3.71 -9.77 -19.17
N SER A 168 4.59 -10.71 -19.50
CA SER A 168 4.49 -11.55 -20.69
C SER A 168 3.99 -12.97 -20.41
N THR A 169 4.10 -13.45 -19.17
CA THR A 169 3.83 -14.85 -18.81
C THR A 169 2.73 -14.94 -17.76
N ARG A 170 1.73 -15.77 -18.06
CA ARG A 170 0.64 -16.09 -17.13
C ARG A 170 1.09 -17.07 -16.05
N LEU A 171 0.53 -16.93 -14.86
CA LEU A 171 0.68 -17.94 -13.83
C LEU A 171 0.02 -19.26 -14.27
N SER A 172 0.67 -20.38 -13.99
CA SER A 172 0.10 -21.70 -14.24
C SER A 172 -1.10 -21.98 -13.31
N PRO A 173 -1.97 -22.95 -13.65
CA PRO A 173 -3.07 -23.35 -12.78
C PRO A 173 -2.60 -23.72 -11.37
N ASP A 174 -1.47 -24.40 -11.23
CA ASP A 174 -0.90 -24.81 -9.94
C ASP A 174 -0.38 -23.59 -9.14
N GLN A 175 0.24 -22.63 -9.82
CA GLN A 175 0.66 -21.39 -9.17
C GLN A 175 -0.56 -20.59 -8.67
N MET A 176 -1.62 -20.52 -9.48
CA MET A 176 -2.87 -19.86 -9.10
C MET A 176 -3.54 -20.57 -7.92
N ALA A 177 -3.58 -21.89 -7.89
CA ALA A 177 -4.16 -22.65 -6.77
C ALA A 177 -3.40 -22.38 -5.47
N ARG A 178 -2.06 -22.42 -5.50
CA ARG A 178 -1.21 -22.12 -4.33
C ARG A 178 -1.41 -20.68 -3.85
N LEU A 179 -1.46 -19.73 -4.76
CA LEU A 179 -1.65 -18.31 -4.47
C LEU A 179 -2.99 -18.04 -3.80
N ARG A 180 -4.09 -18.53 -4.39
CA ARG A 180 -5.43 -18.42 -3.79
C ARG A 180 -5.50 -19.08 -2.41
N GLY A 181 -4.91 -20.26 -2.26
CA GLY A 181 -4.85 -20.95 -0.98
C GLY A 181 -4.07 -20.16 0.08
N ALA A 182 -2.99 -19.48 -0.29
CA ALA A 182 -2.24 -18.61 0.63
C ALA A 182 -3.06 -17.39 1.05
N LEU A 183 -3.73 -16.73 0.09
CA LEU A 183 -4.58 -15.56 0.34
C LEU A 183 -5.80 -15.90 1.22
N LEU A 184 -6.41 -17.06 1.02
CA LEU A 184 -7.54 -17.51 1.84
C LEU A 184 -7.09 -17.79 3.29
N ARG A 185 -5.97 -18.49 3.49
CA ARG A 185 -5.44 -18.72 4.86
C ARG A 185 -5.07 -17.42 5.55
N GLU A 186 -4.48 -16.45 4.82
CA GLU A 186 -4.19 -15.14 5.36
C GLU A 186 -5.47 -14.42 5.78
N PHE A 187 -6.51 -14.46 4.95
CA PHE A 187 -7.81 -13.87 5.30
C PHE A 187 -8.44 -14.54 6.52
N GLU A 188 -8.44 -15.87 6.58
CA GLU A 188 -8.95 -16.63 7.72
C GLU A 188 -8.25 -16.23 9.02
N ALA A 189 -6.92 -16.10 9.00
CA ALA A 189 -6.16 -15.67 10.17
C ALA A 189 -6.48 -14.21 10.56
N ASN A 190 -6.47 -13.31 9.58
CA ASN A 190 -6.69 -11.87 9.81
C ASN A 190 -8.14 -11.56 10.21
N SER A 191 -9.13 -12.28 9.67
CA SER A 191 -10.54 -12.03 9.97
C SER A 191 -10.94 -12.30 11.43
N GLN A 192 -10.08 -12.99 12.17
CA GLN A 192 -10.24 -13.23 13.62
C GLN A 192 -9.60 -12.12 14.47
N ASP A 193 -8.86 -11.20 13.85
CA ASP A 193 -8.19 -10.09 14.53
C ASP A 193 -9.06 -8.84 14.50
N ASN A 194 -9.35 -8.29 15.69
CA ASN A 194 -10.14 -7.07 15.82
C ASN A 194 -9.47 -5.86 15.16
N GLY A 195 -8.14 -5.80 15.17
CA GLY A 195 -7.38 -4.72 14.52
C GLY A 195 -7.57 -4.75 13.01
N TYR A 196 -7.48 -5.91 12.37
CA TYR A 196 -7.74 -6.06 10.96
C TYR A 196 -9.16 -5.59 10.57
N LEU A 197 -10.17 -6.03 11.33
CA LEU A 197 -11.56 -5.62 11.06
C LEU A 197 -11.75 -4.11 11.26
N LEU A 198 -11.14 -3.55 12.31
CA LEU A 198 -11.16 -2.12 12.59
C LEU A 198 -10.56 -1.31 11.42
N ASP A 199 -9.37 -1.71 10.95
CA ASP A 199 -8.68 -1.02 9.86
C ASP A 199 -9.46 -1.10 8.54
N GLU A 200 -10.03 -2.26 8.23
CA GLU A 200 -10.85 -2.45 7.01
C GLU A 200 -12.11 -1.60 7.03
N ILE A 201 -12.83 -1.56 8.16
CA ILE A 201 -14.04 -0.76 8.33
C ILE A 201 -13.70 0.74 8.28
N ALA A 202 -12.70 1.18 9.06
CA ALA A 202 -12.29 2.57 9.12
C ALA A 202 -11.83 3.09 7.75
N ARG A 203 -11.08 2.28 7.01
CA ARG A 203 -10.65 2.62 5.64
C ARG A 203 -11.83 2.81 4.68
N ARG A 204 -12.88 1.98 4.76
CA ARG A 204 -14.09 2.15 3.94
C ARG A 204 -14.82 3.46 4.29
N TYR A 205 -14.98 3.75 5.55
CA TYR A 205 -15.57 5.03 5.98
C TYR A 205 -14.73 6.23 5.52
N ALA A 206 -13.40 6.19 5.67
CA ALA A 206 -12.51 7.26 5.21
C ALA A 206 -12.56 7.49 3.69
N ASN A 207 -12.85 6.44 2.92
CA ASN A 207 -12.98 6.51 1.46
C ASN A 207 -14.41 6.83 0.97
N GLY A 208 -15.37 7.04 1.89
CA GLY A 208 -16.76 7.28 1.52
C GLY A 208 -17.52 6.02 1.07
N ASP A 209 -16.96 4.83 1.32
CA ASP A 209 -17.52 3.53 0.92
C ASP A 209 -18.28 2.87 2.11
N ALA A 210 -18.81 3.66 3.02
CA ALA A 210 -19.47 3.18 4.24
C ALA A 210 -20.65 2.23 3.98
N ALA A 211 -21.38 2.41 2.88
CA ALA A 211 -22.48 1.51 2.48
C ALA A 211 -22.00 0.09 2.13
N ASP A 212 -20.71 -0.09 1.83
CA ASP A 212 -20.11 -1.35 1.39
C ASP A 212 -19.29 -2.05 2.49
N VAL A 213 -19.49 -1.69 3.76
CA VAL A 213 -18.78 -2.34 4.89
C VAL A 213 -18.97 -3.85 4.90
N ALA A 214 -20.17 -4.34 4.53
CA ALA A 214 -20.47 -5.77 4.46
C ALA A 214 -19.58 -6.52 3.44
N ALA A 215 -19.00 -5.82 2.46
CA ALA A 215 -18.09 -6.41 1.47
C ALA A 215 -16.75 -6.90 2.07
N VAL A 216 -16.45 -6.57 3.33
CA VAL A 216 -15.32 -7.17 4.06
C VAL A 216 -15.49 -8.70 4.16
N ALA A 217 -16.72 -9.19 4.29
CA ALA A 217 -17.04 -10.63 4.32
C ALA A 217 -16.87 -11.32 2.95
N ASN A 218 -16.91 -10.58 1.84
CA ASN A 218 -16.87 -11.13 0.48
C ASN A 218 -15.45 -11.34 -0.05
N VAL A 219 -14.42 -11.17 0.77
CA VAL A 219 -13.01 -11.35 0.37
C VAL A 219 -12.74 -12.76 -0.16
N PRO A 220 -13.23 -13.88 0.44
CA PRO A 220 -13.01 -15.22 -0.09
C PRO A 220 -13.56 -15.41 -1.51
N GLU A 221 -14.75 -14.87 -1.79
CA GLU A 221 -15.36 -14.95 -3.12
C GLU A 221 -14.50 -14.22 -4.16
N ARG A 222 -14.02 -13.00 -3.84
CA ARG A 222 -13.12 -12.23 -4.71
C ARG A 222 -11.80 -12.94 -4.95
N ILE A 223 -11.23 -13.58 -3.94
CA ILE A 223 -10.02 -14.41 -4.10
C ILE A 223 -10.30 -15.59 -5.04
N GLY A 224 -11.45 -16.23 -4.90
CA GLY A 224 -11.89 -17.31 -5.79
C GLY A 224 -12.03 -16.87 -7.26
N ALA A 225 -12.54 -15.66 -7.47
CA ALA A 225 -12.74 -15.06 -8.81
C ALA A 225 -11.44 -14.54 -9.45
N LEU A 226 -10.34 -14.39 -8.70
CA LEU A 226 -9.07 -13.89 -9.22
C LEU A 226 -8.51 -14.82 -10.30
N THR A 227 -8.16 -14.28 -11.47
CA THR A 227 -7.62 -15.04 -12.62
C THR A 227 -6.15 -14.73 -12.88
N ALA A 228 -5.46 -15.63 -13.58
CA ALA A 228 -4.09 -15.40 -14.04
C ALA A 228 -4.02 -14.21 -15.01
N ASP A 229 -5.07 -14.00 -15.83
CA ASP A 229 -5.18 -12.88 -16.74
C ASP A 229 -5.29 -11.54 -15.99
N ALA A 230 -6.05 -11.50 -14.90
CA ALA A 230 -6.15 -10.29 -14.08
C ALA A 230 -4.80 -9.89 -13.45
N ILE A 231 -4.00 -10.87 -13.01
CA ILE A 231 -2.66 -10.64 -12.45
C ILE A 231 -1.70 -10.16 -13.55
N GLN A 232 -1.73 -10.77 -14.74
CA GLN A 232 -0.91 -10.35 -15.87
C GLN A 232 -1.29 -8.94 -16.33
N LEU A 233 -2.58 -8.66 -16.46
CA LEU A 233 -3.09 -7.33 -16.81
C LEU A 233 -2.66 -6.28 -15.79
N ALA A 234 -2.73 -6.60 -14.49
CA ALA A 234 -2.22 -5.73 -13.44
C ALA A 234 -0.72 -5.44 -13.60
N ALA A 235 0.10 -6.45 -13.95
CA ALA A 235 1.52 -6.25 -14.22
C ALA A 235 1.74 -5.34 -15.44
N GLN A 236 0.99 -5.53 -16.51
CA GLN A 236 1.06 -4.70 -17.71
C GLN A 236 0.67 -3.24 -17.44
N THR A 237 -0.35 -3.04 -16.61
CA THR A 237 -0.90 -1.72 -16.27
C THR A 237 -0.05 -0.99 -15.25
N TYR A 238 0.31 -1.66 -14.13
CA TYR A 238 0.88 -1.00 -12.97
C TYR A 238 2.41 -1.03 -12.91
N LEU A 239 3.08 -1.87 -13.73
CA LEU A 239 4.54 -1.89 -13.86
C LEU A 239 4.96 -1.26 -15.21
N ASN A 240 4.48 -0.04 -15.48
CA ASN A 240 4.77 0.66 -16.73
C ASN A 240 6.23 1.12 -16.78
N THR A 241 7.06 0.40 -17.56
CA THR A 241 8.47 0.71 -17.75
C THR A 241 8.75 1.99 -18.55
N GLY A 242 7.72 2.63 -19.08
CA GLY A 242 7.78 3.98 -19.66
C GLY A 242 7.46 5.10 -18.64
N ASN A 243 7.13 4.74 -17.38
CA ASN A 243 6.75 5.72 -16.36
C ASN A 243 7.14 5.21 -14.97
N TYR A 244 8.34 5.54 -14.51
CA TYR A 244 8.82 5.21 -13.16
C TYR A 244 9.89 6.19 -12.69
N VAL A 245 10.12 6.21 -11.39
CA VAL A 245 11.24 6.91 -10.77
C VAL A 245 12.18 5.87 -10.16
N LYS A 246 13.46 5.89 -10.54
CA LYS A 246 14.52 5.08 -9.91
C LYS A 246 15.50 6.01 -9.21
N VAL A 247 15.71 5.76 -7.92
CA VAL A 247 16.73 6.44 -7.13
C VAL A 247 17.73 5.40 -6.62
N THR A 248 19.00 5.65 -6.88
CA THR A 248 20.12 4.83 -6.39
C THR A 248 20.97 5.67 -5.45
N LEU A 249 21.12 5.21 -4.22
CA LEU A 249 22.10 5.77 -3.28
C LEU A 249 23.36 4.89 -3.32
N MET A 250 24.49 5.50 -3.66
CA MET A 250 25.81 4.88 -3.70
C MET A 250 26.66 5.46 -2.57
N PRO A 251 27.66 4.71 -2.04
CA PRO A 251 28.64 5.29 -1.14
C PRO A 251 29.47 6.36 -1.86
N GLU A 252 29.97 7.32 -1.10
CA GLU A 252 30.92 8.31 -1.61
C GLU A 252 32.19 7.63 -2.12
N SER A 253 32.67 8.04 -3.30
CA SER A 253 33.94 7.63 -3.82
C SER A 253 35.06 8.15 -2.88
N LYS A 254 35.94 7.28 -2.40
CA LYS A 254 37.12 7.67 -1.61
C LYS A 254 38.13 8.41 -2.45
#